data_0902b79f85d6c1f07adcaa3f81344ecb
#
_entry.id   0902b79f85d6c1f07adcaa3f81344ecb
#
_cell.length_a   1.000
_cell.length_b   1.000
_cell.length_c   1.000
_cell.angle_alpha   90.00
_cell.angle_beta   90.00
_cell.angle_gamma   90.00
#
_symmetry.space_group_name_H-M   'P 1'
#
loop_
_entity.id
_entity.type
_entity.pdbx_description
1 polymer ?
#
loop_
_entity_poly.entity_id
_entity_poly.type
_entity_poly.pdbx_seq_one_letter_code
_entity_poly.pdbx_strand_id
1 'polypeptide(L)'
;MTLRTALPALAGLALLGLAPTALAADKAGVVCTTPPAMHCSGADCQGALIGETGNTTVAGRKFFLDYPCDLKPDEKVVFILNIHGAGSIGNWQRHYFPAMDYKEKYRLVIATPTAATTATMGPGGPGVRMWQAAADDAHLQAITELVFEQFGRRAIKSFWLAGHSQGGMTSHRIVCSDYFKGKVDGLLSLSGGRIGQAQIVPGFGPPQADGTPPAAGPRSFGEGPPQACDFSHIYETGEREIVALPETSPWAAKYACAPRVRRPDVVDEKPGWVYDTARSTYPVWGLKARPGTAQVFVYPKCKDDRLVADVVRLDKGHTEGLEPRITEDLIRMIVAAPGGKAARGG
;
A
#
# COMPACT_ATOMS: atom_id res chain seq x y z
N MET A 1 22.36 -39.26 -81.47
CA MET A 1 23.19 -39.21 -80.23
C MET A 1 22.76 -38.01 -79.43
N THR A 2 21.85 -38.12 -78.47
CA THR A 2 21.31 -37.03 -77.66
C THR A 2 21.61 -37.41 -76.21
N LEU A 3 22.53 -36.65 -75.61
CA LEU A 3 22.85 -36.72 -74.18
C LEU A 3 21.70 -36.10 -73.36
N ARG A 4 21.12 -36.84 -72.42
CA ARG A 4 20.24 -36.33 -71.40
C ARG A 4 21.09 -36.13 -70.16
N THR A 5 21.24 -34.92 -69.75
CA THR A 5 21.80 -34.48 -68.45
C THR A 5 20.73 -34.54 -67.41
N ALA A 6 20.92 -35.32 -66.36
CA ALA A 6 20.08 -35.34 -65.12
C ALA A 6 20.57 -34.33 -64.12
N LEU A 7 19.66 -33.47 -63.65
CA LEU A 7 19.90 -32.56 -62.53
C LEU A 7 19.63 -33.32 -61.23
N PRO A 8 20.44 -33.15 -60.17
CA PRO A 8 20.13 -33.67 -58.86
C PRO A 8 19.14 -32.76 -58.11
N ALA A 9 18.13 -33.37 -57.52
CA ALA A 9 17.19 -32.70 -56.62
C ALA A 9 17.88 -32.34 -55.30
N LEU A 10 17.98 -31.09 -54.97
CA LEU A 10 18.36 -30.61 -53.65
C LEU A 10 17.17 -30.77 -52.70
N ALA A 11 17.30 -31.70 -51.77
CA ALA A 11 16.40 -31.86 -50.63
C ALA A 11 16.69 -30.73 -49.63
N GLY A 12 15.78 -29.76 -49.57
CA GLY A 12 15.82 -28.67 -48.55
C GLY A 12 15.51 -29.23 -47.17
N LEU A 13 16.50 -29.32 -46.29
CA LEU A 13 16.29 -29.51 -44.86
C LEU A 13 15.65 -28.25 -44.29
N ALA A 14 14.36 -28.32 -43.98
CA ALA A 14 13.70 -27.31 -43.17
C ALA A 14 14.22 -27.43 -41.72
N LEU A 15 15.14 -26.55 -41.34
CA LEU A 15 15.50 -26.29 -39.95
C LEU A 15 14.27 -25.68 -39.26
N LEU A 16 13.50 -26.51 -38.57
CA LEU A 16 12.56 -26.05 -37.55
C LEU A 16 13.38 -25.36 -36.46
N GLY A 17 13.50 -24.04 -36.59
CA GLY A 17 14.03 -23.20 -35.54
C GLY A 17 13.12 -23.34 -34.33
N LEU A 18 13.56 -24.06 -33.32
CA LEU A 18 13.04 -23.98 -31.97
C LEU A 18 13.25 -22.52 -31.57
N ALA A 19 12.15 -21.72 -31.62
CA ALA A 19 12.15 -20.42 -30.97
C ALA A 19 12.57 -20.65 -29.51
N PRO A 20 13.60 -19.96 -29.00
CA PRO A 20 13.90 -20.05 -27.59
C PRO A 20 12.60 -19.65 -26.87
N THR A 21 12.07 -20.59 -26.06
CA THR A 21 11.12 -20.22 -25.03
C THR A 21 11.82 -19.15 -24.22
N ALA A 22 11.45 -17.89 -24.44
CA ALA A 22 11.90 -16.80 -23.59
C ALA A 22 11.47 -17.21 -22.18
N LEU A 23 12.44 -17.65 -21.37
CA LEU A 23 12.29 -17.68 -19.93
C LEU A 23 11.68 -16.33 -19.60
N ALA A 24 10.52 -16.34 -18.93
CA ALA A 24 9.86 -15.11 -18.52
C ALA A 24 10.93 -14.27 -17.84
N ALA A 25 11.38 -13.22 -18.52
CA ALA A 25 12.43 -12.36 -17.99
C ALA A 25 11.95 -11.91 -16.62
N ASP A 26 12.78 -12.07 -15.59
CA ASP A 26 12.47 -11.60 -14.25
C ASP A 26 12.01 -10.16 -14.39
N LYS A 27 10.72 -9.92 -14.15
CA LYS A 27 10.16 -8.59 -14.29
C LYS A 27 10.91 -7.67 -13.36
N ALA A 28 11.31 -6.49 -13.84
CA ALA A 28 12.17 -5.54 -13.13
C ALA A 28 13.56 -6.08 -12.71
N GLY A 29 14.01 -7.22 -13.26
CA GLY A 29 15.28 -7.85 -12.86
C GLY A 29 15.28 -8.37 -11.43
N VAL A 30 14.12 -8.60 -10.84
CA VAL A 30 13.95 -9.02 -9.45
C VAL A 30 13.56 -10.48 -9.38
N VAL A 31 14.27 -11.24 -8.58
CA VAL A 31 13.90 -12.61 -8.25
C VAL A 31 12.66 -12.60 -7.38
N CYS A 32 11.68 -13.43 -7.70
CA CYS A 32 10.50 -13.64 -6.86
C CYS A 32 10.90 -14.04 -5.45
N THR A 33 10.47 -13.25 -4.48
CA THR A 33 10.78 -13.49 -3.08
C THR A 33 9.66 -14.27 -2.41
N THR A 34 10.02 -15.28 -1.62
CA THR A 34 9.09 -15.87 -0.65
C THR A 34 8.81 -14.81 0.42
N PRO A 35 7.54 -14.54 0.77
CA PRO A 35 7.23 -13.62 1.84
C PRO A 35 7.94 -14.02 3.14
N PRO A 36 8.54 -13.10 3.90
CA PRO A 36 9.10 -13.42 5.20
C PRO A 36 7.99 -13.83 6.17
N ALA A 37 8.36 -14.54 7.23
CA ALA A 37 7.42 -14.97 8.25
C ALA A 37 6.71 -13.77 8.89
N MET A 38 5.39 -13.83 8.97
CA MET A 38 4.51 -12.73 9.40
C MET A 38 4.52 -12.42 10.91
N HIS A 39 4.94 -13.36 11.73
CA HIS A 39 4.68 -13.29 13.18
C HIS A 39 5.93 -12.90 13.96
N CYS A 40 6.54 -11.80 13.57
CA CYS A 40 7.56 -11.15 14.34
C CYS A 40 6.94 -10.24 15.39
N SER A 41 6.91 -10.64 16.63
CA SER A 41 6.56 -9.77 17.76
C SER A 41 7.76 -9.64 18.68
N GLY A 42 8.38 -8.46 18.73
CA GLY A 42 9.47 -8.18 19.64
C GLY A 42 10.67 -7.49 19.01
N ALA A 43 11.59 -7.02 19.84
CA ALA A 43 12.76 -6.25 19.44
C ALA A 43 13.70 -7.02 18.49
N ASP A 44 13.83 -8.33 18.68
CA ASP A 44 14.73 -9.15 17.87
C ASP A 44 14.29 -9.25 16.42
N CYS A 45 12.99 -9.33 16.18
CA CYS A 45 12.42 -9.31 14.85
C CYS A 45 12.60 -7.96 14.14
N GLN A 46 12.48 -6.86 14.86
CA GLN A 46 12.71 -5.53 14.32
C GLN A 46 14.16 -5.38 13.84
N GLY A 47 15.12 -5.89 14.60
CA GLY A 47 16.53 -5.88 14.24
C GLY A 47 16.81 -6.65 12.94
N ALA A 48 16.25 -7.82 12.76
CA ALA A 48 16.40 -8.62 11.55
C ALA A 48 15.84 -7.91 10.31
N LEU A 49 14.70 -7.22 10.44
CA LEU A 49 14.08 -6.51 9.33
C LEU A 49 14.80 -5.22 8.92
N ILE A 50 15.54 -4.58 9.82
CA ILE A 50 16.29 -3.35 9.55
C ILE A 50 17.43 -3.58 8.55
N GLY A 51 18.08 -4.75 8.57
CA GLY A 51 19.18 -5.09 7.69
C GLY A 51 18.81 -5.16 6.20
N GLU A 52 17.56 -5.42 5.89
CA GLU A 52 17.06 -5.50 4.53
C GLU A 52 16.52 -4.16 4.05
N THR A 53 17.13 -3.62 2.99
CA THR A 53 16.77 -2.29 2.47
C THR A 53 15.99 -2.33 1.15
N GLY A 54 15.81 -3.50 0.57
CA GLY A 54 15.06 -3.71 -0.68
C GLY A 54 15.76 -4.65 -1.65
N ASN A 55 15.00 -5.22 -2.55
CA ASN A 55 15.40 -6.16 -3.59
C ASN A 55 15.47 -5.53 -4.99
N THR A 56 15.07 -4.29 -5.14
CA THR A 56 15.05 -3.55 -6.41
C THR A 56 15.66 -2.16 -6.22
N THR A 57 16.29 -1.61 -7.27
CA THR A 57 16.91 -0.28 -7.23
C THR A 57 16.40 0.59 -8.37
N VAL A 58 16.00 1.81 -8.07
CA VAL A 58 15.70 2.86 -9.05
C VAL A 58 16.24 4.20 -8.58
N ALA A 59 16.83 4.98 -9.50
CA ALA A 59 17.45 6.27 -9.20
C ALA A 59 18.41 6.21 -7.98
N GLY A 60 19.21 5.13 -7.88
CA GLY A 60 20.21 4.94 -6.82
C GLY A 60 19.65 4.55 -5.45
N ARG A 61 18.34 4.37 -5.29
CA ARG A 61 17.71 3.99 -4.01
C ARG A 61 17.04 2.63 -4.12
N LYS A 62 17.20 1.83 -3.06
CA LYS A 62 16.54 0.51 -2.94
C LYS A 62 15.12 0.64 -2.44
N PHE A 63 14.28 -0.29 -2.88
CA PHE A 63 12.92 -0.51 -2.38
C PHE A 63 12.55 -1.98 -2.52
N PHE A 64 11.49 -2.42 -1.86
CA PHE A 64 10.97 -3.76 -2.05
C PHE A 64 9.96 -3.76 -3.20
N LEU A 65 10.11 -4.72 -4.11
CA LEU A 65 9.15 -5.01 -5.16
C LEU A 65 8.72 -6.47 -5.03
N ASP A 66 7.47 -6.66 -4.62
CA ASP A 66 6.84 -7.96 -4.46
C ASP A 66 5.80 -8.16 -5.56
N TYR A 67 5.86 -9.30 -6.25
CA TYR A 67 4.94 -9.64 -7.34
C TYR A 67 4.81 -11.15 -7.51
N PRO A 68 3.74 -11.65 -8.19
CA PRO A 68 3.55 -13.07 -8.43
C PRO A 68 4.67 -13.65 -9.30
N CYS A 69 5.22 -14.78 -8.87
CA CYS A 69 6.32 -15.45 -9.59
C CYS A 69 5.90 -16.09 -10.93
N ASP A 70 4.62 -16.39 -11.07
CA ASP A 70 4.03 -17.07 -12.23
C ASP A 70 3.26 -16.15 -13.19
N LEU A 71 3.54 -14.83 -13.15
CA LEU A 71 2.88 -13.86 -14.03
C LEU A 71 3.11 -14.20 -15.50
N LYS A 72 2.00 -14.27 -16.23
CA LYS A 72 2.01 -14.42 -17.69
C LYS A 72 2.20 -13.06 -18.37
N PRO A 73 2.71 -13.03 -19.61
CA PRO A 73 2.72 -11.81 -20.40
C PRO A 73 1.33 -11.19 -20.47
N ASP A 74 1.26 -9.87 -20.31
CA ASP A 74 0.02 -9.04 -20.36
C ASP A 74 -1.07 -9.41 -19.35
N GLU A 75 -0.77 -10.27 -18.38
CA GLU A 75 -1.69 -10.56 -17.29
C GLU A 75 -2.02 -9.29 -16.48
N LYS A 76 -3.32 -9.15 -16.14
CA LYS A 76 -3.79 -7.98 -15.38
C LYS A 76 -3.34 -8.08 -13.92
N VAL A 77 -2.72 -7.01 -13.45
CA VAL A 77 -2.27 -6.87 -12.05
C VAL A 77 -2.81 -5.60 -11.41
N VAL A 78 -2.92 -5.62 -10.10
CA VAL A 78 -3.18 -4.42 -9.30
C VAL A 78 -1.86 -3.94 -8.73
N PHE A 79 -1.52 -2.68 -8.97
CA PHE A 79 -0.31 -2.07 -8.43
C PHE A 79 -0.63 -1.30 -7.15
N ILE A 80 0.16 -1.54 -6.10
CA ILE A 80 0.07 -0.86 -4.80
C ILE A 80 1.44 -0.24 -4.48
N LEU A 81 1.49 1.09 -4.33
CA LEU A 81 2.62 1.79 -3.76
C LEU A 81 2.38 1.94 -2.26
N ASN A 82 3.10 1.17 -1.45
CA ASN A 82 2.88 0.99 -0.02
C ASN A 82 3.89 1.79 0.81
N ILE A 83 3.45 2.90 1.42
CA ILE A 83 4.30 3.96 1.99
C ILE A 83 4.28 3.89 3.52
N HIS A 84 5.46 3.81 4.16
CA HIS A 84 5.59 3.66 5.61
C HIS A 84 5.29 4.94 6.41
N GLY A 85 5.04 4.79 7.71
CA GLY A 85 4.85 5.88 8.66
C GLY A 85 6.15 6.56 9.08
N ALA A 86 6.06 7.71 9.77
CA ALA A 86 7.21 8.39 10.35
C ALA A 86 7.98 7.47 11.31
N GLY A 87 9.31 7.49 11.24
CA GLY A 87 10.17 6.65 12.06
C GLY A 87 10.22 5.17 11.68
N SER A 88 9.50 4.77 10.62
CA SER A 88 9.46 3.42 10.10
C SER A 88 10.37 3.25 8.87
N ILE A 89 10.34 2.08 8.27
CA ILE A 89 11.07 1.69 7.05
C ILE A 89 10.20 0.83 6.14
N GLY A 90 10.58 0.68 4.89
CA GLY A 90 9.81 -0.10 3.91
C GLY A 90 9.57 -1.55 4.36
N ASN A 91 10.59 -2.22 4.93
CA ASN A 91 10.42 -3.60 5.37
C ASN A 91 9.42 -3.73 6.53
N TRP A 92 9.38 -2.78 7.45
CA TRP A 92 8.36 -2.76 8.49
C TRP A 92 6.95 -2.51 7.90
N GLN A 93 6.84 -1.65 6.91
CA GLN A 93 5.57 -1.40 6.22
C GLN A 93 5.05 -2.65 5.49
N ARG A 94 5.94 -3.47 4.91
CA ARG A 94 5.56 -4.77 4.31
C ARG A 94 4.90 -5.72 5.32
N HIS A 95 5.26 -5.60 6.60
CA HIS A 95 4.69 -6.41 7.69
C HIS A 95 3.52 -5.71 8.38
N TYR A 96 3.46 -4.38 8.34
CA TYR A 96 2.31 -3.62 8.86
C TYR A 96 1.07 -3.82 7.98
N PHE A 97 1.22 -3.69 6.67
CA PHE A 97 0.21 -4.03 5.67
C PHE A 97 0.75 -5.15 4.77
N PRO A 98 0.55 -6.41 5.17
CA PRO A 98 1.21 -7.55 4.53
C PRO A 98 0.53 -7.98 3.22
N ALA A 99 0.28 -7.03 2.31
CA ALA A 99 -0.29 -7.30 1.00
C ALA A 99 0.54 -8.30 0.17
N MET A 100 1.85 -8.39 0.44
CA MET A 100 2.76 -9.33 -0.22
C MET A 100 2.36 -10.79 -0.05
N ASP A 101 1.71 -11.15 1.05
CA ASP A 101 1.25 -12.52 1.32
C ASP A 101 0.11 -12.96 0.40
N TYR A 102 -0.54 -12.00 -0.23
CA TYR A 102 -1.69 -12.22 -1.11
C TYR A 102 -1.38 -11.93 -2.57
N LYS A 103 -0.12 -11.67 -2.92
CA LYS A 103 0.26 -11.24 -4.26
C LYS A 103 -0.07 -12.25 -5.35
N GLU A 104 0.15 -13.55 -5.08
CA GLU A 104 -0.21 -14.61 -6.02
C GLU A 104 -1.73 -14.70 -6.20
N LYS A 105 -2.48 -14.71 -5.09
CA LYS A 105 -3.93 -14.90 -5.10
C LYS A 105 -4.68 -13.78 -5.81
N TYR A 106 -4.25 -12.54 -5.59
CA TYR A 106 -4.94 -11.34 -6.10
C TYR A 106 -4.18 -10.63 -7.22
N ARG A 107 -3.08 -11.22 -7.69
CA ARG A 107 -2.24 -10.71 -8.78
C ARG A 107 -1.77 -9.27 -8.48
N LEU A 108 -1.12 -9.09 -7.33
CA LEU A 108 -0.63 -7.81 -6.86
C LEU A 108 0.83 -7.58 -7.25
N VAL A 109 1.14 -6.36 -7.65
CA VAL A 109 2.50 -5.82 -7.70
C VAL A 109 2.58 -4.77 -6.61
N ILE A 110 3.47 -4.94 -5.64
CA ILE A 110 3.57 -4.06 -4.48
C ILE A 110 4.98 -3.47 -4.42
N ALA A 111 5.08 -2.14 -4.47
CA ALA A 111 6.33 -1.44 -4.26
C ALA A 111 6.32 -0.79 -2.87
N THR A 112 7.33 -1.11 -2.05
CA THR A 112 7.42 -0.60 -0.68
C THR A 112 8.77 0.08 -0.46
N PRO A 113 8.87 1.40 -0.65
CA PRO A 113 10.10 2.17 -0.48
C PRO A 113 10.36 2.58 0.96
N THR A 114 11.61 3.04 1.20
CA THR A 114 12.00 3.70 2.45
C THR A 114 12.33 5.17 2.19
N ALA A 115 11.84 6.08 3.02
CA ALA A 115 12.14 7.50 2.95
C ALA A 115 13.65 7.76 3.06
N ALA A 116 14.19 8.65 2.23
CA ALA A 116 15.61 8.99 2.25
C ALA A 116 16.00 9.83 3.46
N THR A 117 15.11 10.69 3.90
CA THR A 117 15.41 11.78 4.82
C THR A 117 15.21 11.36 6.26
N THR A 118 16.18 11.75 7.09
CA THR A 118 16.05 11.71 8.55
C THR A 118 15.79 13.14 9.03
N ALA A 119 14.67 13.33 9.72
CA ALA A 119 14.29 14.60 10.35
C ALA A 119 14.31 14.44 11.87
N THR A 120 14.54 15.52 12.60
CA THR A 120 14.40 15.51 14.06
C THR A 120 12.96 15.82 14.45
N MET A 121 12.44 15.09 15.41
CA MET A 121 11.14 15.38 16.04
C MET A 121 11.36 16.35 17.20
N GLY A 122 11.50 17.64 16.88
CA GLY A 122 11.78 18.71 17.84
C GLY A 122 13.27 18.99 18.07
N PRO A 123 13.61 20.12 18.74
CA PRO A 123 14.98 20.51 19.01
C PRO A 123 15.73 19.46 19.85
N GLY A 124 16.83 18.94 19.33
CA GLY A 124 17.67 17.94 20.03
C GLY A 124 17.10 16.52 20.11
N GLY A 125 15.96 16.25 19.46
CA GLY A 125 15.39 14.91 19.40
C GLY A 125 16.19 13.97 18.47
N PRO A 126 16.02 12.64 18.63
CA PRO A 126 16.64 11.67 17.72
C PRO A 126 16.10 11.88 16.30
N GLY A 127 16.97 11.65 15.31
CA GLY A 127 16.55 11.65 13.91
C GLY A 127 15.59 10.50 13.62
N VAL A 128 14.50 10.79 12.91
CA VAL A 128 13.53 9.80 12.42
C VAL A 128 13.38 9.92 10.91
N ARG A 129 13.18 8.80 10.23
CA ARG A 129 12.89 8.82 8.79
C ARG A 129 11.49 9.38 8.56
N MET A 130 11.40 10.38 7.71
CA MET A 130 10.15 11.05 7.37
C MET A 130 10.10 11.36 5.88
N TRP A 131 8.96 11.18 5.28
CA TRP A 131 8.70 11.55 3.88
C TRP A 131 8.74 13.07 3.73
N GLN A 132 9.55 13.53 2.78
CA GLN A 132 9.68 14.94 2.42
C GLN A 132 9.54 15.11 0.92
N ALA A 133 8.69 16.07 0.49
CA ALA A 133 8.39 16.28 -0.92
C ALA A 133 9.67 16.44 -1.78
N ALA A 134 10.59 17.32 -1.34
CA ALA A 134 11.81 17.62 -2.09
C ALA A 134 12.78 16.43 -2.24
N ALA A 135 12.80 15.51 -1.25
CA ALA A 135 13.73 14.39 -1.23
C ALA A 135 13.13 13.10 -1.81
N ASP A 136 11.81 12.94 -1.72
CA ASP A 136 11.19 11.64 -1.94
C ASP A 136 10.21 11.59 -3.10
N ASP A 137 9.55 12.69 -3.49
CA ASP A 137 8.51 12.65 -4.53
C ASP A 137 9.05 12.15 -5.88
N ALA A 138 10.24 12.59 -6.28
CA ALA A 138 10.89 12.11 -7.50
C ALA A 138 11.20 10.60 -7.44
N HIS A 139 11.56 10.07 -6.27
CA HIS A 139 11.78 8.65 -6.09
C HIS A 139 10.48 7.84 -6.18
N LEU A 140 9.38 8.32 -5.58
CA LEU A 140 8.07 7.67 -5.69
C LEU A 140 7.56 7.65 -7.14
N GLN A 141 7.84 8.72 -7.90
CA GLN A 141 7.56 8.78 -9.34
C GLN A 141 8.42 7.78 -10.12
N ALA A 142 9.72 7.71 -9.85
CA ALA A 142 10.64 6.78 -10.53
C ALA A 142 10.27 5.31 -10.27
N ILE A 143 9.84 4.95 -9.06
CA ILE A 143 9.32 3.63 -8.74
C ILE A 143 8.07 3.33 -9.58
N THR A 144 7.16 4.29 -9.66
CA THR A 144 5.91 4.14 -10.41
C THR A 144 6.19 3.91 -11.91
N GLU A 145 7.10 4.69 -12.50
CA GLU A 145 7.48 4.50 -13.91
C GLU A 145 8.17 3.16 -14.13
N LEU A 146 9.08 2.74 -13.24
CA LEU A 146 9.71 1.44 -13.33
C LEU A 146 8.67 0.31 -13.35
N VAL A 147 7.67 0.36 -12.47
CA VAL A 147 6.59 -0.64 -12.46
C VAL A 147 5.79 -0.60 -13.76
N PHE A 148 5.47 0.60 -14.26
CA PHE A 148 4.75 0.74 -15.53
C PHE A 148 5.52 0.24 -16.73
N GLU A 149 6.84 0.43 -16.75
CA GLU A 149 7.72 -0.09 -17.81
C GLU A 149 7.82 -1.62 -17.75
N GLN A 150 8.05 -2.17 -16.57
CA GLN A 150 8.31 -3.59 -16.38
C GLN A 150 7.07 -4.46 -16.57
N PHE A 151 5.92 -4.01 -16.11
CA PHE A 151 4.67 -4.78 -16.19
C PHE A 151 3.77 -4.36 -17.36
N GLY A 152 4.04 -3.21 -17.95
CA GLY A 152 3.22 -2.63 -19.00
C GLY A 152 2.00 -1.87 -18.46
N ARG A 153 1.83 -0.59 -18.83
CA ARG A 153 0.71 0.24 -18.33
C ARG A 153 -0.65 -0.38 -18.60
N ARG A 154 -0.83 -1.07 -19.73
CA ARG A 154 -2.08 -1.76 -20.09
C ARG A 154 -2.37 -2.98 -19.20
N ALA A 155 -1.35 -3.60 -18.63
CA ALA A 155 -1.52 -4.70 -17.70
C ALA A 155 -1.92 -4.21 -16.29
N ILE A 156 -1.66 -2.95 -15.94
CA ILE A 156 -2.09 -2.38 -14.66
C ILE A 156 -3.61 -2.17 -14.68
N LYS A 157 -4.34 -3.08 -14.03
CA LYS A 157 -5.80 -3.01 -13.87
C LYS A 157 -6.21 -1.79 -13.05
N SER A 158 -5.52 -1.58 -11.92
CA SER A 158 -5.68 -0.40 -11.08
C SER A 158 -4.39 -0.08 -10.34
N PHE A 159 -4.19 1.20 -10.04
CA PHE A 159 -3.06 1.68 -9.25
C PHE A 159 -3.55 2.36 -7.97
N TRP A 160 -3.06 1.88 -6.83
CA TRP A 160 -3.41 2.36 -5.51
C TRP A 160 -2.20 2.91 -4.77
N LEU A 161 -2.39 4.05 -4.11
CA LEU A 161 -1.51 4.47 -3.03
C LEU A 161 -2.03 3.86 -1.73
N ALA A 162 -1.15 3.25 -0.96
CA ALA A 162 -1.44 2.79 0.38
C ALA A 162 -0.40 3.37 1.34
N GLY A 163 -0.79 3.77 2.53
CA GLY A 163 0.20 4.31 3.45
C GLY A 163 -0.27 4.36 4.89
N HIS A 164 0.67 4.05 5.79
CA HIS A 164 0.45 4.11 7.22
C HIS A 164 0.87 5.47 7.77
N SER A 165 0.05 6.06 8.65
CA SER A 165 0.40 7.29 9.38
C SER A 165 0.88 8.40 8.43
N GLN A 166 2.11 8.89 8.55
CA GLN A 166 2.70 9.86 7.64
C GLN A 166 2.72 9.35 6.18
N GLY A 167 2.82 8.05 5.96
CA GLY A 167 2.68 7.46 4.61
C GLY A 167 1.29 7.70 4.02
N GLY A 168 0.24 7.58 4.83
CA GLY A 168 -1.13 7.96 4.42
C GLY A 168 -1.26 9.46 4.14
N MET A 169 -0.69 10.31 4.99
CA MET A 169 -0.64 11.76 4.75
C MET A 169 0.14 12.10 3.47
N THR A 170 1.25 11.41 3.21
CA THR A 170 2.02 11.56 1.96
C THR A 170 1.20 11.13 0.76
N SER A 171 0.47 10.02 0.87
CA SER A 171 -0.45 9.56 -0.18
C SER A 171 -1.55 10.59 -0.46
N HIS A 172 -2.13 11.21 0.57
CA HIS A 172 -3.10 12.31 0.43
C HIS A 172 -2.49 13.50 -0.30
N ARG A 173 -1.25 13.86 0.03
CA ARG A 173 -0.55 15.00 -0.58
C ARG A 173 -0.26 14.77 -2.06
N ILE A 174 0.17 13.57 -2.43
CA ILE A 174 0.63 13.30 -3.80
C ILE A 174 -0.47 12.82 -4.75
N VAL A 175 -1.57 12.25 -4.27
CA VAL A 175 -2.61 11.61 -5.12
C VAL A 175 -3.15 12.52 -6.21
N CYS A 176 -3.29 13.82 -5.94
CA CYS A 176 -3.76 14.83 -6.89
C CYS A 176 -2.63 15.72 -7.45
N SER A 177 -1.36 15.39 -7.21
CA SER A 177 -0.25 16.08 -7.88
C SER A 177 -0.30 15.89 -9.39
N ASP A 178 0.36 16.76 -10.13
CA ASP A 178 0.37 16.69 -11.61
C ASP A 178 0.84 15.34 -12.13
N TYR A 179 1.76 14.70 -11.42
CA TYR A 179 2.24 13.37 -11.81
C TYR A 179 1.21 12.26 -11.54
N PHE A 180 0.57 12.23 -10.36
CA PHE A 180 -0.26 11.10 -9.91
C PHE A 180 -1.74 11.21 -10.28
N LYS A 181 -2.29 12.42 -10.43
CA LYS A 181 -3.75 12.66 -10.61
C LYS A 181 -4.42 11.87 -11.74
N GLY A 182 -3.68 11.60 -12.82
CA GLY A 182 -4.18 10.85 -13.98
C GLY A 182 -3.87 9.34 -13.93
N LYS A 183 -3.18 8.85 -12.91
CA LYS A 183 -2.67 7.49 -12.84
C LYS A 183 -3.27 6.68 -11.68
N VAL A 184 -3.54 7.32 -10.55
CA VAL A 184 -4.01 6.69 -9.32
C VAL A 184 -5.52 6.48 -9.36
N ASP A 185 -5.95 5.24 -9.17
CA ASP A 185 -7.36 4.83 -9.11
C ASP A 185 -7.93 4.84 -7.69
N GLY A 186 -7.08 4.64 -6.68
CA GLY A 186 -7.52 4.59 -5.30
C GLY A 186 -6.45 4.90 -4.27
N LEU A 187 -6.89 5.21 -3.05
CA LEU A 187 -6.05 5.48 -1.89
C LEU A 187 -6.57 4.70 -0.69
N LEU A 188 -5.67 3.91 -0.08
CA LEU A 188 -5.87 3.26 1.21
C LEU A 188 -5.08 4.04 2.26
N SER A 189 -5.78 4.75 3.14
CA SER A 189 -5.18 5.45 4.28
C SER A 189 -5.25 4.56 5.51
N LEU A 190 -4.10 4.11 5.97
CA LEU A 190 -3.92 3.28 7.16
C LEU A 190 -3.51 4.19 8.31
N SER A 191 -4.44 4.54 9.18
CA SER A 191 -4.19 5.50 10.28
C SER A 191 -3.56 6.84 9.85
N GLY A 192 -3.70 7.20 8.58
CA GLY A 192 -3.10 8.39 7.96
C GLY A 192 -4.07 9.55 7.76
N GLY A 193 -5.24 9.48 8.37
CA GLY A 193 -6.32 10.45 8.28
C GLY A 193 -7.40 10.09 7.26
N ARG A 194 -8.59 10.61 7.49
CA ARG A 194 -9.78 10.47 6.65
C ARG A 194 -9.96 11.73 5.81
N ILE A 195 -10.04 11.58 4.51
CA ILE A 195 -10.05 12.72 3.58
C ILE A 195 -11.23 13.66 3.84
N GLY A 196 -10.91 14.95 3.88
CA GLY A 196 -11.90 16.04 3.95
C GLY A 196 -12.51 16.25 5.31
N GLN A 197 -12.00 15.62 6.37
CA GLN A 197 -12.56 15.76 7.70
C GLN A 197 -11.48 15.72 8.78
N ALA A 198 -11.45 16.77 9.63
CA ALA A 198 -10.70 16.71 10.86
C ALA A 198 -11.23 15.60 11.75
N GLN A 199 -10.33 14.84 12.35
CA GLN A 199 -10.69 13.80 13.30
C GLN A 199 -10.39 14.28 14.71
N ILE A 200 -11.27 13.95 15.65
CA ILE A 200 -10.97 14.07 17.06
C ILE A 200 -10.24 12.79 17.47
N VAL A 201 -8.99 12.95 17.88
CA VAL A 201 -8.12 11.86 18.28
C VAL A 201 -7.72 11.99 19.74
N PRO A 202 -7.48 10.85 20.46
CA PRO A 202 -6.86 10.87 21.77
C PRO A 202 -5.47 11.51 21.71
N GLY A 203 -4.99 12.02 22.82
CA GLY A 203 -3.62 12.52 22.90
C GLY A 203 -2.60 11.40 22.70
N PHE A 204 -1.60 11.63 21.84
CA PHE A 204 -0.56 10.65 21.50
C PHE A 204 0.67 10.70 22.41
N GLY A 205 0.67 11.56 23.43
CA GLY A 205 1.79 11.74 24.35
C GLY A 205 1.68 10.92 25.63
N PRO A 206 2.70 11.02 26.52
CA PRO A 206 2.63 10.48 27.86
C PRO A 206 1.53 11.13 28.67
N PRO A 207 1.01 10.48 29.70
CA PRO A 207 0.13 11.12 30.67
C PRO A 207 0.75 12.39 31.23
N GLN A 208 -0.09 13.36 31.59
CA GLN A 208 0.34 14.58 32.26
C GLN A 208 0.92 14.24 33.65
N ALA A 209 1.57 15.21 34.30
CA ALA A 209 2.21 15.00 35.60
C ALA A 209 1.24 14.53 36.70
N ASP A 210 -0.05 14.81 36.55
CA ASP A 210 -1.14 14.37 37.44
C ASP A 210 -1.70 12.97 37.08
N GLY A 211 -1.10 12.29 36.10
CA GLY A 211 -1.54 10.96 35.63
C GLY A 211 -2.70 11.00 34.63
N THR A 212 -3.22 12.17 34.28
CA THR A 212 -4.30 12.27 33.28
C THR A 212 -3.78 12.00 31.87
N PRO A 213 -4.55 11.34 30.99
CA PRO A 213 -4.19 11.22 29.58
C PRO A 213 -4.03 12.60 28.94
N PRO A 214 -3.17 12.75 27.92
CA PRO A 214 -3.12 13.96 27.13
C PRO A 214 -4.51 14.26 26.55
N ALA A 215 -4.85 15.56 26.49
CA ALA A 215 -6.16 15.97 26.01
C ALA A 215 -6.43 15.45 24.59
N ALA A 216 -7.62 14.89 24.38
CA ALA A 216 -8.14 14.62 23.05
C ALA A 216 -8.38 15.97 22.33
N GLY A 217 -8.16 15.97 21.01
CA GLY A 217 -8.36 17.19 20.24
C GLY A 217 -8.43 16.93 18.75
N PRO A 218 -8.86 17.93 17.98
CA PRO A 218 -8.85 17.85 16.54
C PRO A 218 -7.40 17.72 16.04
N ARG A 219 -7.15 16.75 15.18
CA ARG A 219 -5.90 16.59 14.47
C ARG A 219 -6.18 16.63 12.98
N SER A 220 -5.37 17.41 12.28
CA SER A 220 -5.52 17.71 10.86
C SER A 220 -4.93 16.64 9.93
N PHE A 221 -5.07 15.38 10.30
CA PHE A 221 -4.74 14.31 9.37
C PHE A 221 -5.84 14.18 8.32
N GLY A 222 -5.67 14.80 7.16
CA GLY A 222 -6.66 14.80 6.08
C GLY A 222 -7.64 15.99 6.11
N GLU A 223 -7.36 17.02 6.90
CA GLU A 223 -8.10 18.30 6.83
C GLU A 223 -7.98 18.95 5.46
N GLY A 224 -9.00 19.72 5.15
CA GLY A 224 -9.12 20.46 3.91
C GLY A 224 -10.31 20.01 3.08
N PRO A 225 -10.64 20.74 2.02
CA PRO A 225 -11.69 20.32 1.11
C PRO A 225 -11.32 18.97 0.48
N PRO A 226 -12.33 18.17 0.07
CA PRO A 226 -12.07 16.96 -0.69
C PRO A 226 -11.14 17.25 -1.85
N GLN A 227 -10.18 16.36 -2.10
CA GLN A 227 -9.20 16.49 -3.17
C GLN A 227 -9.89 16.74 -4.52
N ALA A 228 -9.27 17.56 -5.38
CA ALA A 228 -9.86 17.95 -6.66
C ALA A 228 -9.93 16.79 -7.67
N CYS A 229 -8.99 15.84 -7.62
CA CYS A 229 -8.97 14.69 -8.51
C CYS A 229 -9.87 13.56 -8.00
N ASP A 230 -10.17 12.59 -8.87
CA ASP A 230 -11.09 11.51 -8.59
C ASP A 230 -10.35 10.19 -8.33
N PHE A 231 -10.69 9.50 -7.22
CA PHE A 231 -10.17 8.19 -6.87
C PHE A 231 -11.08 7.53 -5.83
N SER A 232 -10.99 6.19 -5.72
CA SER A 232 -11.63 5.44 -4.63
C SER A 232 -10.88 5.66 -3.33
N HIS A 233 -11.55 5.64 -2.17
CA HIS A 233 -10.90 5.88 -0.89
C HIS A 233 -11.35 4.87 0.16
N ILE A 234 -10.38 4.22 0.79
CA ILE A 234 -10.57 3.41 1.99
C ILE A 234 -9.78 4.09 3.12
N TYR A 235 -10.47 4.39 4.20
CA TYR A 235 -9.85 4.81 5.45
C TYR A 235 -9.89 3.67 6.46
N GLU A 236 -8.74 3.30 7.00
CA GLU A 236 -8.60 2.34 8.08
C GLU A 236 -7.95 3.00 9.29
N THR A 237 -8.39 2.65 10.49
CA THR A 237 -7.83 3.13 11.76
C THR A 237 -8.07 2.15 12.90
N GLY A 238 -7.21 2.19 13.92
CA GLY A 238 -7.48 1.55 15.19
C GLY A 238 -8.50 2.33 16.02
N GLU A 239 -9.37 1.63 16.74
CA GLU A 239 -10.39 2.26 17.61
C GLU A 239 -9.76 3.19 18.66
N ARG A 240 -8.58 2.86 19.16
CA ARG A 240 -7.87 3.65 20.18
C ARG A 240 -7.26 4.94 19.64
N GLU A 241 -7.23 5.11 18.33
CA GLU A 241 -6.69 6.28 17.66
C GLU A 241 -7.71 7.40 17.44
N ILE A 242 -8.99 7.10 17.61
CA ILE A 242 -10.10 8.04 17.38
C ILE A 242 -11.04 8.06 18.57
N VAL A 243 -11.70 9.20 18.80
CA VAL A 243 -12.77 9.32 19.80
C VAL A 243 -14.09 8.80 19.22
N ALA A 244 -14.36 9.13 17.96
CA ALA A 244 -15.51 8.65 17.23
C ALA A 244 -15.26 8.66 15.72
N LEU A 245 -15.86 7.72 15.00
CA LEU A 245 -15.90 7.75 13.53
C LEU A 245 -17.20 8.43 13.09
N PRO A 246 -17.15 9.61 12.46
CA PRO A 246 -18.35 10.27 11.95
C PRO A 246 -19.10 9.40 10.94
N GLU A 247 -20.44 9.43 11.00
CA GLU A 247 -21.30 8.63 10.11
C GLU A 247 -21.29 9.12 8.66
N THR A 248 -21.02 10.41 8.47
CA THR A 248 -20.91 11.03 7.15
C THR A 248 -19.46 11.11 6.71
N SER A 249 -19.23 11.15 5.40
CA SER A 249 -17.92 11.32 4.79
C SER A 249 -17.99 12.40 3.72
N PRO A 250 -17.17 13.45 3.79
CA PRO A 250 -17.07 14.43 2.71
C PRO A 250 -16.67 13.79 1.38
N TRP A 251 -15.90 12.69 1.43
CA TRP A 251 -15.53 11.95 0.23
C TRP A 251 -16.72 11.18 -0.36
N ALA A 252 -17.56 10.57 0.47
CA ALA A 252 -18.82 9.97 0.03
C ALA A 252 -19.79 11.02 -0.52
N ALA A 253 -19.85 12.20 0.10
CA ALA A 253 -20.68 13.30 -0.40
C ALA A 253 -20.20 13.80 -1.78
N LYS A 254 -18.89 13.89 -2.02
CA LYS A 254 -18.32 14.24 -3.33
C LYS A 254 -18.83 13.33 -4.46
N TYR A 255 -19.03 12.05 -4.19
CA TYR A 255 -19.52 11.07 -5.16
C TYR A 255 -21.01 10.77 -5.02
N ALA A 256 -21.75 11.58 -4.28
CA ALA A 256 -23.18 11.39 -4.05
C ALA A 256 -23.55 9.94 -3.65
N CYS A 257 -22.71 9.32 -2.83
CA CYS A 257 -22.96 7.96 -2.34
C CYS A 257 -24.21 7.92 -1.46
N ALA A 258 -24.86 6.78 -1.41
CA ALA A 258 -25.92 6.53 -0.42
C ALA A 258 -25.33 6.46 1.01
N PRO A 259 -26.18 6.60 2.06
CA PRO A 259 -25.74 6.45 3.44
C PRO A 259 -24.92 5.18 3.68
N ARG A 260 -23.97 5.25 4.58
CA ARG A 260 -23.08 4.11 4.87
C ARG A 260 -23.86 2.90 5.38
N VAL A 261 -23.39 1.73 5.00
CA VAL A 261 -23.89 0.44 5.44
C VAL A 261 -22.77 -0.30 6.15
N ARG A 262 -23.04 -0.82 7.36
CA ARG A 262 -22.12 -1.72 8.05
C ARG A 262 -22.21 -3.12 7.41
N ARG A 263 -21.07 -3.65 7.02
CA ARG A 263 -20.92 -5.04 6.60
C ARG A 263 -20.76 -5.94 7.83
N PRO A 264 -20.85 -7.27 7.69
CA PRO A 264 -20.42 -8.20 8.74
C PRO A 264 -18.99 -7.89 9.18
N ASP A 265 -18.75 -8.00 10.48
CA ASP A 265 -17.42 -7.76 11.05
C ASP A 265 -16.40 -8.78 10.51
N VAL A 266 -15.19 -8.34 10.32
CA VAL A 266 -14.06 -9.22 9.97
C VAL A 266 -13.40 -9.64 11.29
N VAL A 267 -13.47 -10.92 11.61
CA VAL A 267 -12.90 -11.47 12.84
C VAL A 267 -11.64 -12.25 12.49
N ASP A 268 -10.51 -11.82 13.03
CA ASP A 268 -9.23 -12.48 12.87
C ASP A 268 -8.94 -13.42 14.03
N GLU A 269 -8.29 -14.55 13.74
CA GLU A 269 -7.82 -15.54 14.71
C GLU A 269 -6.31 -15.43 14.97
N LYS A 270 -5.62 -14.68 14.13
CA LYS A 270 -4.16 -14.47 14.19
C LYS A 270 -3.85 -12.99 14.35
N PRO A 271 -2.80 -12.65 15.11
CA PRO A 271 -2.37 -11.27 15.24
C PRO A 271 -1.71 -10.75 13.96
N GLY A 272 -1.73 -9.42 13.77
CA GLY A 272 -0.81 -8.71 12.91
C GLY A 272 0.55 -8.49 13.57
N TRP A 273 1.46 -7.88 12.84
CA TRP A 273 2.79 -7.53 13.35
C TRP A 273 2.79 -6.17 14.05
N VAL A 274 3.46 -6.07 15.21
CA VAL A 274 3.61 -4.82 15.96
C VAL A 274 5.07 -4.38 15.91
N TYR A 275 5.36 -3.25 15.29
CA TYR A 275 6.73 -2.79 15.10
C TYR A 275 7.25 -1.82 16.17
N ASP A 276 6.37 -1.19 16.96
CA ASP A 276 6.76 -0.25 18.01
C ASP A 276 6.26 -0.70 19.37
N THR A 277 7.01 -1.62 19.99
CA THR A 277 6.70 -2.11 21.35
C THR A 277 7.17 -1.17 22.44
N ALA A 278 8.04 -0.20 22.13
CA ALA A 278 8.55 0.77 23.12
C ALA A 278 7.47 1.75 23.59
N ARG A 279 6.46 2.03 22.77
CA ARG A 279 5.33 2.92 23.09
C ARG A 279 4.09 2.16 23.58
N SER A 280 4.18 0.88 23.81
CA SER A 280 3.06 0.01 24.20
C SER A 280 2.41 0.37 25.54
N THR A 281 3.00 1.25 26.33
CA THR A 281 2.39 1.78 27.56
C THR A 281 1.23 2.74 27.30
N TYR A 282 1.12 3.26 26.09
CA TYR A 282 0.03 4.17 25.70
C TYR A 282 -0.92 3.44 24.76
N PRO A 283 -2.19 3.25 25.15
CA PRO A 283 -3.16 2.48 24.35
C PRO A 283 -3.33 2.96 22.91
N VAL A 284 -3.22 4.25 22.66
CA VAL A 284 -3.30 4.84 21.34
C VAL A 284 -2.22 4.34 20.37
N TRP A 285 -1.07 3.92 20.87
CA TRP A 285 0.03 3.37 20.08
C TRP A 285 -0.11 1.88 19.80
N GLY A 286 -0.90 1.17 20.61
CA GLY A 286 -1.02 -0.28 20.55
C GLY A 286 -0.15 -0.98 21.57
N LEU A 287 -0.57 -2.18 21.99
CA LEU A 287 -0.01 -2.86 23.15
C LEU A 287 0.77 -4.12 22.78
N LYS A 288 0.12 -5.03 22.08
CA LYS A 288 0.67 -6.36 21.79
C LYS A 288 0.07 -6.92 20.50
N ALA A 289 0.85 -7.75 19.82
CA ALA A 289 0.32 -8.57 18.74
C ALA A 289 -0.78 -9.50 19.29
N ARG A 290 -2.00 -9.35 18.80
CA ARG A 290 -3.18 -10.13 19.19
C ARG A 290 -4.19 -10.15 18.05
N PRO A 291 -5.03 -11.18 17.96
CA PRO A 291 -6.16 -11.19 17.06
C PRO A 291 -7.06 -9.98 17.27
N GLY A 292 -7.84 -9.63 16.28
CA GLY A 292 -8.72 -8.47 16.34
C GLY A 292 -10.03 -8.68 15.59
N THR A 293 -10.91 -7.70 15.73
CA THR A 293 -12.16 -7.60 14.98
C THR A 293 -12.18 -6.24 14.31
N ALA A 294 -12.50 -6.20 13.02
CA ALA A 294 -12.67 -4.96 12.28
C ALA A 294 -14.12 -4.75 11.88
N GLN A 295 -14.64 -3.55 12.15
CA GLN A 295 -15.91 -3.07 11.64
C GLN A 295 -15.68 -2.42 10.28
N VAL A 296 -16.46 -2.82 9.30
CA VAL A 296 -16.34 -2.34 7.92
C VAL A 296 -17.62 -1.60 7.52
N PHE A 297 -17.47 -0.36 7.12
CA PHE A 297 -18.54 0.51 6.66
C PHE A 297 -18.31 0.88 5.21
N VAL A 298 -19.29 0.67 4.34
CA VAL A 298 -19.19 0.99 2.92
C VAL A 298 -20.26 2.02 2.57
N TYR A 299 -19.91 2.99 1.74
CA TYR A 299 -20.86 3.94 1.15
C TYR A 299 -21.26 3.44 -0.24
N PRO A 300 -22.48 2.87 -0.39
CA PRO A 300 -22.88 2.28 -1.67
C PRO A 300 -23.39 3.32 -2.67
N LYS A 301 -23.53 2.90 -3.94
CA LYS A 301 -24.11 3.70 -5.03
C LYS A 301 -23.39 5.03 -5.28
N CYS A 302 -22.08 5.06 -5.09
CA CYS A 302 -21.28 6.22 -5.43
C CYS A 302 -21.24 6.43 -6.94
N LYS A 303 -21.20 7.70 -7.38
CA LYS A 303 -20.98 8.05 -8.79
C LYS A 303 -19.71 7.39 -9.32
N ASP A 304 -19.74 6.95 -10.59
CA ASP A 304 -18.65 6.29 -11.29
C ASP A 304 -18.16 5.00 -10.57
N ASP A 305 -19.07 4.33 -9.84
CA ASP A 305 -18.82 3.12 -9.05
C ASP A 305 -17.66 3.26 -8.05
N ARG A 306 -17.33 4.48 -7.64
CA ARG A 306 -16.23 4.74 -6.70
C ARG A 306 -16.44 4.00 -5.39
N LEU A 307 -15.40 3.33 -4.95
CA LEU A 307 -15.37 2.73 -3.63
C LEU A 307 -15.05 3.81 -2.58
N VAL A 308 -15.94 3.96 -1.61
CA VAL A 308 -15.69 4.73 -0.38
C VAL A 308 -16.01 3.85 0.80
N ALA A 309 -15.04 3.65 1.70
CA ALA A 309 -15.20 2.79 2.85
C ALA A 309 -14.40 3.30 4.06
N ASP A 310 -14.91 2.99 5.24
CA ASP A 310 -14.22 3.19 6.51
C ASP A 310 -14.08 1.83 7.22
N VAL A 311 -12.94 1.62 7.86
CA VAL A 311 -12.63 0.41 8.64
C VAL A 311 -12.11 0.81 10.01
N VAL A 312 -12.71 0.27 11.06
CA VAL A 312 -12.26 0.49 12.44
C VAL A 312 -11.88 -0.85 13.05
N ARG A 313 -10.60 -1.03 13.38
CA ARG A 313 -10.12 -2.21 14.09
C ARG A 313 -10.33 -2.02 15.59
N LEU A 314 -11.24 -2.82 16.16
CA LEU A 314 -11.62 -2.72 17.57
C LEU A 314 -10.45 -3.02 18.49
N ASP A 315 -10.30 -2.19 19.51
CA ASP A 315 -9.26 -2.30 20.54
C ASP A 315 -7.82 -2.26 20.01
N LYS A 316 -7.60 -1.69 18.81
CA LYS A 316 -6.29 -1.56 18.18
C LYS A 316 -5.77 -0.12 18.25
N GLY A 317 -4.45 -0.01 18.29
CA GLY A 317 -3.73 1.26 18.28
C GLY A 317 -2.87 1.43 17.01
N HIS A 318 -2.18 2.55 16.96
CA HIS A 318 -1.51 3.08 15.78
C HIS A 318 -0.42 2.17 15.17
N THR A 319 0.32 1.43 15.99
CA THR A 319 1.46 0.62 15.53
C THR A 319 1.17 -0.88 15.45
N GLU A 320 -0.07 -1.27 15.70
CA GLU A 320 -0.51 -2.66 15.54
C GLU A 320 -0.81 -2.93 14.06
N GLY A 321 0.08 -3.66 13.38
CA GLY A 321 -0.08 -4.05 11.98
C GLY A 321 -1.36 -4.86 11.75
N LEU A 322 -1.80 -4.90 10.50
CA LEU A 322 -3.06 -5.50 10.12
C LEU A 322 -3.02 -7.03 10.26
N GLU A 323 -4.08 -7.57 10.76
CA GLU A 323 -4.32 -9.00 10.86
C GLU A 323 -4.61 -9.62 9.48
N PRO A 324 -4.44 -10.94 9.30
CA PRO A 324 -4.54 -11.56 7.98
C PRO A 324 -5.91 -11.38 7.28
N ARG A 325 -7.02 -11.59 7.99
CA ARG A 325 -8.35 -11.53 7.35
C ARG A 325 -8.75 -10.09 6.98
N ILE A 326 -8.46 -9.12 7.84
CA ILE A 326 -8.74 -7.71 7.48
C ILE A 326 -7.82 -7.24 6.36
N THR A 327 -6.55 -7.67 6.34
CA THR A 327 -5.64 -7.42 5.21
C THR A 327 -6.25 -7.95 3.91
N GLU A 328 -6.72 -9.19 3.92
CA GLU A 328 -7.34 -9.79 2.74
C GLU A 328 -8.64 -9.08 2.32
N ASP A 329 -9.48 -8.65 3.28
CA ASP A 329 -10.71 -7.92 2.97
C ASP A 329 -10.42 -6.55 2.32
N LEU A 330 -9.43 -5.82 2.83
CA LEU A 330 -8.97 -4.57 2.20
C LEU A 330 -8.47 -4.81 0.77
N ILE A 331 -7.69 -5.87 0.56
CA ILE A 331 -7.21 -6.25 -0.79
C ILE A 331 -8.37 -6.60 -1.71
N ARG A 332 -9.36 -7.35 -1.25
CA ARG A 332 -10.58 -7.64 -2.05
C ARG A 332 -11.30 -6.36 -2.46
N MET A 333 -11.44 -5.41 -1.55
CA MET A 333 -12.05 -4.10 -1.87
C MET A 333 -11.22 -3.35 -2.91
N ILE A 334 -9.89 -3.31 -2.78
CA ILE A 334 -8.98 -2.71 -3.75
C ILE A 334 -9.12 -3.35 -5.13
N VAL A 335 -9.10 -4.67 -5.20
CA VAL A 335 -9.18 -5.44 -6.46
C VAL A 335 -10.54 -5.29 -7.13
N ALA A 336 -11.62 -5.16 -6.35
CA ALA A 336 -12.97 -4.99 -6.86
C ALA A 336 -13.29 -3.56 -7.32
N ALA A 337 -12.55 -2.57 -6.82
CA ALA A 337 -12.78 -1.16 -7.14
C ALA A 337 -12.50 -0.84 -8.63
N PRO A 338 -13.16 0.19 -9.18
CA PRO A 338 -12.89 0.63 -10.55
C PRO A 338 -11.46 1.12 -10.72
N GLY A 339 -10.89 0.84 -11.88
CA GLY A 339 -9.51 1.14 -12.22
C GLY A 339 -9.33 1.64 -13.65
N GLY A 340 -8.09 1.49 -14.17
CA GLY A 340 -7.75 1.71 -15.57
C GLY A 340 -7.19 3.09 -15.89
N LYS A 341 -6.94 3.96 -14.91
CA LYS A 341 -6.30 5.27 -15.18
C LYS A 341 -4.88 5.11 -15.74
N ALA A 342 -4.09 4.21 -15.15
CA ALA A 342 -2.73 3.95 -15.63
C ALA A 342 -2.67 3.57 -17.11
N ALA A 343 -3.67 2.79 -17.57
CA ALA A 343 -3.76 2.37 -18.97
C ALA A 343 -4.19 3.49 -19.92
N ARG A 344 -4.93 4.51 -19.43
CA ARG A 344 -5.43 5.65 -20.22
C ARG A 344 -4.48 6.84 -20.28
N GLY A 345 -3.56 6.93 -19.33
CA GLY A 345 -2.61 8.06 -19.18
C GLY A 345 -1.26 7.84 -19.87
N GLY A 346 -1.23 6.99 -20.90
CA GLY A 346 -0.05 6.74 -21.74
C GLY A 346 -0.18 7.40 -23.10
#